data_c7c99da1b9e2c563831e12bd0be749d6
#
_entry.id   c7c99da1b9e2c563831e12bd0be749d6
#
_cell.length_a   1.000
_cell.length_b   1.000
_cell.length_c   1.000
_cell.angle_alpha   90.00
_cell.angle_beta   90.00
_cell.angle_gamma   90.00
#
_symmetry.space_group_name_H-M   'P 1'
#
loop_
_entity.id
_entity.type
_entity.pdbx_description
1 polymer ?
#
loop_
_entity_poly.entity_id
_entity_poly.type
_entity_poly.pdbx_seq_one_letter_code
_entity_poly.pdbx_strand_id
1 'polypeptide(L)'
;MRGRQRAVGPVTGTPGVDRRETGADGAGDSVVNGAGAGAGAGAGAGAGAGAGATVVTVAGVDAAGNPAHPALAAELARAGLVVGAARHLAAAPVPAGVETVVLGPLVPALERLTTAVAAGTPAVVLASGDPGCFGIVRRLRAAGLPVRVLPAVSSVAAAFARAGLSWDGAAVVSAHGRDVREALNACRALPRVAVLTAPGAGAAELGAGLAGWSRRLVVAEHLGTDAERITWTTPAEAAAGSWTDPHVLLSLAPGPVGAARVDNQPAAAPAAGWALPEGAYRHRDSMITKAEVRALVVAGLRPRLGRLVWDVGAGSGSVGIECALLGAAVVAVERDPAAVDLVHGNAARHGVDVRVVPGAAPAALDGLPDADAVFVGGGGTRVLGAVAARRPARVLVALAALDRVAPARDVLRAAGYTVNGVQLSAARLADLPGGSIRLAATNPVVVLTGELL
;
A
#
# COMPACT_ATOMS: atom_id res chain seq x y z
N MET A 1 22.09 -25.52 66.10
CA MET A 1 23.49 -25.10 66.25
C MET A 1 23.75 -24.14 65.10
N ARG A 2 23.57 -22.89 65.35
CA ARG A 2 24.45 -21.78 65.73
C ARG A 2 25.74 -21.68 64.89
N GLY A 3 25.81 -20.66 64.08
CA GLY A 3 26.85 -19.63 63.99
C GLY A 3 27.42 -19.55 62.57
N ARG A 4 27.78 -18.48 61.99
CA ARG A 4 27.92 -17.07 62.30
C ARG A 4 28.10 -16.32 60.99
N GLN A 5 27.49 -15.18 60.92
CA GLN A 5 27.76 -14.11 59.97
C GLN A 5 29.20 -13.63 60.02
N ARG A 6 29.78 -13.19 58.89
CA ARG A 6 30.73 -12.10 58.86
C ARG A 6 30.46 -11.23 57.61
N ALA A 7 30.10 -10.00 57.89
CA ALA A 7 30.09 -8.89 56.95
C ALA A 7 31.51 -8.28 56.89
N VAL A 8 31.90 -7.79 55.69
CA VAL A 8 32.98 -6.76 55.58
C VAL A 8 32.50 -5.78 54.48
N GLY A 9 32.50 -4.52 54.87
CA GLY A 9 32.01 -3.37 54.14
C GLY A 9 33.02 -2.76 53.14
N PRO A 10 32.73 -1.54 52.63
CA PRO A 10 33.20 -1.05 51.34
C PRO A 10 34.54 -0.35 51.37
N VAL A 11 35.26 -0.34 50.24
CA VAL A 11 36.42 0.52 50.02
C VAL A 11 36.18 1.42 48.80
N THR A 12 36.13 2.68 49.10
CA THR A 12 36.20 3.84 48.21
C THR A 12 37.62 4.05 47.68
N GLY A 13 37.75 4.55 46.46
CA GLY A 13 39.01 5.09 45.98
C GLY A 13 39.03 5.43 44.50
N THR A 14 38.66 6.67 44.16
CA THR A 14 39.08 7.33 42.91
C THR A 14 40.50 7.89 43.11
N PRO A 15 41.33 7.97 42.07
CA PRO A 15 41.85 9.30 41.72
C PRO A 15 41.80 9.59 40.20
N GLY A 16 41.51 10.86 39.90
CA GLY A 16 41.66 11.47 38.62
C GLY A 16 43.11 11.99 38.42
N VAL A 17 43.30 12.71 37.34
CA VAL A 17 44.46 13.46 36.80
C VAL A 17 44.70 12.97 35.36
N ASP A 18 44.93 13.72 34.34
CA ASP A 18 45.17 15.13 34.06
C ASP A 18 45.05 15.39 32.55
N ARG A 19 44.65 16.59 32.19
CA ARG A 19 44.69 17.11 30.82
C ARG A 19 46.12 17.47 30.43
N ARG A 20 46.53 17.10 29.22
CA ARG A 20 47.49 17.94 28.46
C ARG A 20 47.15 17.92 26.98
N GLU A 21 46.86 19.09 26.45
CA GLU A 21 46.87 19.46 25.04
C GLU A 21 48.29 19.41 24.50
N THR A 22 48.47 18.87 23.32
CA THR A 22 49.46 19.36 22.33
C THR A 22 48.96 19.02 20.93
N GLY A 23 48.98 20.02 20.06
CA GLY A 23 48.52 20.00 18.69
C GLY A 23 49.57 19.51 17.71
N ALA A 24 49.13 19.52 16.52
CA ALA A 24 49.78 19.72 15.21
C ALA A 24 49.67 18.58 14.20
N ASP A 25 49.01 18.89 13.12
CA ASP A 25 49.26 18.63 11.69
C ASP A 25 49.56 17.20 11.18
N GLY A 26 48.74 16.79 10.22
CA GLY A 26 49.09 15.71 9.29
C GLY A 26 47.94 15.28 8.40
N ALA A 27 47.95 15.79 7.18
CA ALA A 27 47.05 15.42 6.07
C ALA A 27 47.08 13.92 5.76
N GLY A 28 45.94 13.38 5.31
CA GLY A 28 45.95 12.07 4.68
C GLY A 28 44.55 11.46 4.46
N ASP A 29 44.08 11.59 3.26
CA ASP A 29 43.18 10.71 2.50
C ASP A 29 41.86 10.22 3.10
N SER A 30 40.82 10.90 2.66
CA SER A 30 39.43 10.45 2.67
C SER A 30 39.16 9.40 1.59
N VAL A 31 38.93 8.15 1.99
CA VAL A 31 38.26 7.16 1.12
C VAL A 31 36.76 7.35 1.27
N VAL A 32 36.16 7.98 0.27
CA VAL A 32 34.71 8.10 0.10
C VAL A 32 34.20 6.83 -0.55
N ASN A 33 33.53 5.96 0.18
CA ASN A 33 32.68 4.94 -0.41
C ASN A 33 31.30 5.53 -0.64
N GLY A 34 31.06 6.01 -1.86
CA GLY A 34 29.79 6.39 -2.37
C GLY A 34 29.00 5.18 -2.85
N ALA A 35 27.85 4.92 -2.25
CA ALA A 35 26.78 4.15 -2.85
C ALA A 35 25.45 4.70 -2.31
N GLY A 36 24.88 5.63 -3.04
CA GLY A 36 23.59 6.20 -2.77
C GLY A 36 23.09 6.90 -4.02
N ALA A 37 22.61 6.13 -5.01
CA ALA A 37 21.86 6.69 -6.12
C ALA A 37 20.50 7.15 -5.64
N GLY A 38 20.42 8.29 -5.02
CA GLY A 38 19.20 9.05 -4.82
C GLY A 38 18.99 9.94 -6.03
N ALA A 39 18.12 9.49 -6.96
CA ALA A 39 17.62 10.35 -8.00
C ALA A 39 16.68 11.39 -7.36
N GLY A 40 17.24 12.40 -6.78
CA GLY A 40 16.55 13.62 -6.44
C GLY A 40 16.27 14.38 -7.72
N ALA A 41 15.08 14.19 -8.30
CA ALA A 41 14.53 15.13 -9.26
C ALA A 41 14.27 16.43 -8.51
N GLY A 42 15.29 17.29 -8.47
CA GLY A 42 15.17 18.67 -8.11
C GLY A 42 14.15 19.30 -9.05
N ALA A 43 12.99 19.66 -8.51
CA ALA A 43 12.06 20.53 -9.17
C ALA A 43 12.76 21.90 -9.31
N GLY A 44 13.42 22.10 -10.43
CA GLY A 44 13.88 23.41 -10.86
C GLY A 44 12.65 24.28 -11.09
N ALA A 45 12.23 24.99 -10.05
CA ALA A 45 11.38 26.14 -10.23
C ALA A 45 12.20 27.19 -10.97
N GLY A 46 11.74 27.58 -12.16
CA GLY A 46 12.24 28.76 -12.85
C GLY A 46 13.07 28.51 -14.08
N ALA A 47 12.58 27.71 -15.03
CA ALA A 47 12.82 28.09 -16.43
C ALA A 47 11.88 29.23 -16.72
N GLY A 48 12.44 30.45 -16.82
CA GLY A 48 11.75 31.61 -17.29
C GLY A 48 11.08 31.27 -18.62
N ALA A 49 9.73 31.29 -18.65
CA ALA A 49 8.97 31.18 -19.87
C ALA A 49 9.41 32.34 -20.73
N GLY A 50 10.24 32.06 -21.72
CA GLY A 50 10.49 32.99 -22.81
C GLY A 50 9.14 33.47 -23.32
N ALA A 51 8.97 34.78 -23.50
CA ALA A 51 7.80 35.39 -24.04
C ALA A 51 7.44 34.69 -25.37
N GLY A 52 6.39 33.84 -25.38
CA GLY A 52 5.86 33.25 -26.58
C GLY A 52 5.29 31.84 -26.53
N ALA A 53 5.58 31.00 -25.54
CA ALA A 53 5.04 29.66 -25.54
C ALA A 53 3.60 29.62 -25.02
N THR A 54 2.65 29.22 -25.84
CA THR A 54 1.26 29.03 -25.46
C THR A 54 1.15 27.85 -24.48
N VAL A 55 0.59 28.10 -23.30
CA VAL A 55 0.47 27.15 -22.21
C VAL A 55 -1.00 26.73 -22.05
N VAL A 56 -1.25 25.43 -21.89
CA VAL A 56 -2.57 24.90 -21.53
C VAL A 56 -2.80 25.16 -20.04
N THR A 57 -3.80 25.96 -19.71
CA THR A 57 -4.25 26.16 -18.32
C THR A 57 -5.21 25.02 -17.93
N VAL A 58 -4.84 24.22 -16.93
CA VAL A 58 -5.71 23.19 -16.38
C VAL A 58 -6.29 23.69 -15.06
N ALA A 59 -7.58 23.94 -15.05
CA ALA A 59 -8.25 24.53 -13.89
C ALA A 59 -9.15 23.52 -13.20
N GLY A 60 -9.01 23.44 -11.86
CA GLY A 60 -9.94 22.70 -11.02
C GLY A 60 -11.28 23.42 -10.92
N VAL A 61 -12.36 22.67 -11.01
CA VAL A 61 -13.72 23.12 -10.76
C VAL A 61 -14.36 22.22 -9.70
N ASP A 62 -15.39 22.71 -9.00
CA ASP A 62 -16.15 21.85 -8.08
C ASP A 62 -16.96 20.79 -8.86
N ALA A 63 -17.67 19.93 -8.14
CA ALA A 63 -18.47 18.87 -8.79
C ALA A 63 -19.62 19.42 -9.64
N ALA A 64 -20.12 20.60 -9.32
CA ALA A 64 -21.13 21.30 -10.12
C ALA A 64 -20.56 21.98 -11.36
N GLY A 65 -19.21 22.13 -11.44
CA GLY A 65 -18.52 22.81 -12.53
C GLY A 65 -18.22 24.29 -12.26
N ASN A 66 -18.52 24.79 -11.05
CA ASN A 66 -18.25 26.18 -10.71
C ASN A 66 -16.75 26.44 -10.56
N PRO A 67 -16.30 27.66 -10.95
CA PRO A 67 -14.91 28.06 -10.76
C PRO A 67 -14.47 27.99 -9.31
N ALA A 68 -13.43 27.22 -9.03
CA ALA A 68 -12.85 27.11 -7.68
C ALA A 68 -11.62 28.02 -7.48
N HIS A 69 -11.04 28.55 -8.56
CA HIS A 69 -9.88 29.41 -8.50
C HIS A 69 -10.20 30.81 -9.09
N PRO A 70 -9.85 31.92 -8.40
CA PRO A 70 -10.25 33.28 -8.82
C PRO A 70 -9.68 33.69 -10.21
N ALA A 71 -8.53 33.13 -10.60
CA ALA A 71 -7.95 33.41 -11.92
C ALA A 71 -8.67 32.74 -13.09
N LEU A 72 -9.60 31.77 -12.85
CA LEU A 72 -10.23 30.99 -13.92
C LEU A 72 -11.06 31.86 -14.85
N ALA A 73 -11.79 32.86 -14.34
CA ALA A 73 -12.57 33.76 -15.18
C ALA A 73 -11.71 34.52 -16.18
N ALA A 74 -10.54 35.04 -15.77
CA ALA A 74 -9.61 35.71 -16.63
C ALA A 74 -8.98 34.77 -17.69
N GLU A 75 -8.74 33.51 -17.33
CA GLU A 75 -8.24 32.52 -18.30
C GLU A 75 -9.30 32.14 -19.32
N LEU A 76 -10.55 31.95 -18.91
CA LEU A 76 -11.66 31.66 -19.82
C LEU A 76 -11.91 32.86 -20.80
N ALA A 77 -11.79 34.09 -20.30
CA ALA A 77 -11.95 35.27 -21.14
C ALA A 77 -10.90 35.40 -22.27
N ARG A 78 -9.72 34.77 -22.09
CA ARG A 78 -8.64 34.76 -23.09
C ARG A 78 -8.59 33.49 -23.91
N ALA A 79 -9.37 32.45 -23.52
CA ALA A 79 -9.31 31.16 -24.17
C ALA A 79 -9.91 31.18 -25.58
N GLY A 80 -9.22 30.57 -26.54
CA GLY A 80 -9.78 30.26 -27.85
C GLY A 80 -10.33 28.83 -27.89
N LEU A 81 -9.92 27.99 -26.92
CA LEU A 81 -10.38 26.58 -26.77
C LEU A 81 -10.61 26.27 -25.30
N VAL A 82 -11.79 25.70 -24.98
CA VAL A 82 -12.10 25.18 -23.65
C VAL A 82 -12.49 23.68 -23.75
N VAL A 83 -11.80 22.84 -23.00
CA VAL A 83 -12.03 21.39 -22.93
C VAL A 83 -12.54 21.03 -21.56
N GLY A 84 -13.60 20.26 -21.42
CA GLY A 84 -14.13 19.85 -20.14
C GLY A 84 -15.27 18.84 -20.26
N ALA A 85 -15.66 18.20 -19.15
CA ALA A 85 -16.87 17.39 -19.14
C ALA A 85 -18.09 18.27 -19.46
N ALA A 86 -19.14 17.69 -20.07
CA ALA A 86 -20.33 18.43 -20.48
C ALA A 86 -20.91 19.30 -19.35
N ARG A 87 -20.98 18.77 -18.12
CA ARG A 87 -21.43 19.50 -16.94
C ARG A 87 -20.54 20.69 -16.58
N HIS A 88 -19.20 20.57 -16.76
CA HIS A 88 -18.26 21.65 -16.47
C HIS A 88 -18.38 22.79 -17.51
N LEU A 89 -18.55 22.42 -18.78
CA LEU A 89 -18.74 23.40 -19.86
C LEU A 89 -20.07 24.14 -19.73
N ALA A 90 -21.10 23.46 -19.20
CA ALA A 90 -22.42 24.08 -18.97
C ALA A 90 -22.44 25.05 -17.78
N ALA A 91 -21.64 24.77 -16.75
CA ALA A 91 -21.62 25.56 -15.51
C ALA A 91 -20.56 26.67 -15.53
N ALA A 92 -19.43 26.48 -16.22
CA ALA A 92 -18.38 27.47 -16.29
C ALA A 92 -18.79 28.67 -17.19
N PRO A 93 -18.40 29.91 -16.84
CA PRO A 93 -18.72 31.09 -17.65
C PRO A 93 -17.84 31.16 -18.88
N VAL A 94 -18.02 30.21 -19.81
CA VAL A 94 -17.30 30.21 -21.09
C VAL A 94 -17.89 31.27 -21.99
N PRO A 95 -17.05 32.20 -22.53
CA PRO A 95 -17.54 33.27 -23.40
C PRO A 95 -18.18 32.73 -24.69
N ALA A 96 -19.18 33.41 -25.22
CA ALA A 96 -19.80 33.06 -26.48
C ALA A 96 -18.76 33.11 -27.62
N GLY A 97 -18.79 32.13 -28.51
CA GLY A 97 -17.89 32.03 -29.67
C GLY A 97 -16.55 31.35 -29.39
N VAL A 98 -16.25 30.97 -28.13
CA VAL A 98 -15.09 30.14 -27.80
C VAL A 98 -15.38 28.67 -28.18
N GLU A 99 -14.40 28.05 -28.87
CA GLU A 99 -14.50 26.62 -29.21
C GLU A 99 -14.54 25.79 -27.94
N THR A 100 -15.53 24.87 -27.85
CA THR A 100 -15.65 23.94 -26.73
C THR A 100 -15.53 22.50 -27.19
N VAL A 101 -14.78 21.68 -26.43
CA VAL A 101 -14.63 20.26 -26.66
C VAL A 101 -15.09 19.49 -25.41
N VAL A 102 -16.12 18.66 -25.58
CA VAL A 102 -16.56 17.78 -24.50
C VAL A 102 -15.53 16.67 -24.29
N LEU A 103 -14.99 16.60 -23.09
CA LEU A 103 -14.04 15.58 -22.70
C LEU A 103 -14.74 14.21 -22.57
N GLY A 104 -14.50 13.38 -23.56
CA GLY A 104 -14.85 11.96 -23.62
C GLY A 104 -13.58 11.13 -23.74
N PRO A 105 -13.40 10.36 -24.85
CA PRO A 105 -12.10 9.75 -25.15
C PRO A 105 -11.01 10.80 -25.19
N LEU A 106 -9.88 10.51 -24.51
CA LEU A 106 -8.84 11.54 -24.29
C LEU A 106 -8.08 11.89 -25.58
N VAL A 107 -7.90 10.96 -26.50
CA VAL A 107 -7.08 11.13 -27.72
C VAL A 107 -7.53 12.33 -28.57
N PRO A 108 -8.81 12.44 -28.95
CA PRO A 108 -9.27 13.60 -29.74
C PRO A 108 -9.07 14.94 -29.03
N ALA A 109 -9.27 14.97 -27.70
CA ALA A 109 -9.04 16.19 -26.92
C ALA A 109 -7.55 16.58 -26.89
N LEU A 110 -6.63 15.60 -26.79
CA LEU A 110 -5.19 15.84 -26.88
C LEU A 110 -4.77 16.40 -28.24
N GLU A 111 -5.29 15.86 -29.33
CA GLU A 111 -5.03 16.33 -30.70
C GLU A 111 -5.47 17.78 -30.88
N ARG A 112 -6.68 18.13 -30.41
CA ARG A 112 -7.19 19.51 -30.46
C ARG A 112 -6.34 20.48 -29.63
N LEU A 113 -5.95 20.06 -28.40
CA LEU A 113 -5.07 20.86 -27.53
C LEU A 113 -3.69 21.06 -28.17
N THR A 114 -3.13 20.01 -28.77
CA THR A 114 -1.83 20.10 -29.47
C THR A 114 -1.89 21.08 -30.64
N THR A 115 -2.95 20.99 -31.44
CA THR A 115 -3.18 21.93 -32.56
C THR A 115 -3.34 23.37 -32.07
N ALA A 116 -4.12 23.60 -31.00
CA ALA A 116 -4.33 24.91 -30.42
C ALA A 116 -3.02 25.52 -29.91
N VAL A 117 -2.21 24.73 -29.18
CA VAL A 117 -0.90 25.17 -28.67
C VAL A 117 0.04 25.52 -29.81
N ALA A 118 0.10 24.69 -30.87
CA ALA A 118 0.94 24.95 -32.04
C ALA A 118 0.50 26.19 -32.81
N ALA A 119 -0.80 26.52 -32.81
CA ALA A 119 -1.37 27.72 -33.42
C ALA A 119 -1.25 28.98 -32.51
N GLY A 120 -0.67 28.87 -31.33
CA GLY A 120 -0.59 29.98 -30.38
C GLY A 120 -1.93 30.33 -29.70
N THR A 121 -2.94 29.43 -29.78
CA THR A 121 -4.27 29.67 -29.24
C THR A 121 -4.30 29.28 -27.74
N PRO A 122 -4.63 30.21 -26.81
CA PRO A 122 -4.77 29.92 -25.42
C PRO A 122 -5.86 28.85 -25.17
N ALA A 123 -5.53 27.81 -24.41
CA ALA A 123 -6.46 26.73 -24.14
C ALA A 123 -6.65 26.51 -22.63
N VAL A 124 -7.89 26.23 -22.23
CA VAL A 124 -8.28 25.91 -20.85
C VAL A 124 -8.87 24.51 -20.81
N VAL A 125 -8.41 23.71 -19.84
CA VAL A 125 -8.98 22.40 -19.54
C VAL A 125 -9.62 22.45 -18.15
N LEU A 126 -10.91 22.12 -18.07
CA LEU A 126 -11.68 22.06 -16.82
C LEU A 126 -11.65 20.64 -16.28
N ALA A 127 -11.22 20.47 -15.04
CA ALA A 127 -11.14 19.18 -14.35
C ALA A 127 -11.87 19.23 -13.01
N SER A 128 -12.59 18.16 -12.64
CA SER A 128 -13.25 18.07 -11.34
C SER A 128 -12.21 18.01 -10.21
N GLY A 129 -12.39 18.81 -9.17
CA GLY A 129 -11.51 18.86 -8.00
C GLY A 129 -10.09 19.32 -8.38
N ASP A 130 -9.09 18.78 -7.70
CA ASP A 130 -7.68 19.08 -7.98
C ASP A 130 -7.20 18.38 -9.25
N PRO A 131 -6.77 19.14 -10.29
CA PRO A 131 -6.27 18.58 -11.54
C PRO A 131 -5.01 17.70 -11.37
N GLY A 132 -4.26 17.89 -10.29
CA GLY A 132 -3.06 17.12 -9.95
C GLY A 132 -3.38 15.74 -9.35
N CYS A 133 -4.59 15.54 -8.83
CA CYS A 133 -5.00 14.30 -8.17
C CYS A 133 -5.51 13.27 -9.20
N PHE A 134 -4.67 12.32 -9.62
CA PHE A 134 -4.96 11.28 -10.64
C PHE A 134 -5.49 11.84 -11.99
N GLY A 135 -5.31 13.14 -12.19
CA GLY A 135 -6.00 13.89 -13.22
C GLY A 135 -5.30 13.96 -14.56
N ILE A 136 -5.89 14.80 -15.40
CA ILE A 136 -5.51 15.04 -16.80
C ILE A 136 -4.11 15.63 -16.96
N VAL A 137 -3.60 16.36 -15.97
CA VAL A 137 -2.27 17.02 -15.99
C VAL A 137 -1.15 16.07 -16.39
N ARG A 138 -1.14 14.85 -15.82
CA ARG A 138 -0.13 13.85 -16.16
C ARG A 138 -0.20 13.43 -17.63
N ARG A 139 -1.40 13.31 -18.17
CA ARG A 139 -1.63 12.91 -19.56
C ARG A 139 -1.22 14.02 -20.54
N LEU A 140 -1.55 15.26 -20.22
CA LEU A 140 -1.14 16.43 -21.03
C LEU A 140 0.39 16.57 -21.05
N ARG A 141 1.04 16.43 -19.90
CA ARG A 141 2.52 16.46 -19.83
C ARG A 141 3.17 15.31 -20.58
N ALA A 142 2.60 14.11 -20.50
CA ALA A 142 3.08 12.96 -21.27
C ALA A 142 2.92 13.14 -22.79
N ALA A 143 1.96 13.96 -23.22
CA ALA A 143 1.80 14.37 -24.63
C ALA A 143 2.70 15.58 -25.03
N GLY A 144 3.62 16.01 -24.14
CA GLY A 144 4.55 17.10 -24.42
C GLY A 144 3.93 18.49 -24.31
N LEU A 145 2.69 18.64 -23.84
CA LEU A 145 2.03 19.92 -23.72
C LEU A 145 2.54 20.72 -22.52
N PRO A 146 2.87 22.00 -22.66
CA PRO A 146 3.18 22.90 -21.55
C PRO A 146 1.92 23.18 -20.74
N VAL A 147 1.95 22.91 -19.43
CA VAL A 147 0.78 22.97 -18.56
C VAL A 147 1.00 23.90 -17.37
N ARG A 148 0.05 24.81 -17.15
CA ARG A 148 -0.13 25.57 -15.91
C ARG A 148 -1.37 25.07 -15.18
N VAL A 149 -1.27 24.84 -13.87
CA VAL A 149 -2.37 24.32 -13.07
C VAL A 149 -2.95 25.40 -12.17
N LEU A 150 -4.27 25.56 -12.19
CA LEU A 150 -5.05 26.31 -11.22
C LEU A 150 -5.72 25.28 -10.28
N PRO A 151 -5.24 25.12 -9.04
CA PRO A 151 -5.73 24.09 -8.15
C PRO A 151 -7.14 24.37 -7.63
N ALA A 152 -7.80 23.30 -7.20
CA ALA A 152 -9.05 23.34 -6.45
C ALA A 152 -9.00 22.32 -5.30
N VAL A 153 -9.97 22.38 -4.39
CA VAL A 153 -10.11 21.36 -3.35
C VAL A 153 -10.42 20.02 -4.01
N SER A 154 -9.62 19.00 -3.70
CA SER A 154 -9.86 17.66 -4.24
C SER A 154 -11.15 17.05 -3.66
N SER A 155 -11.84 16.21 -4.44
CA SER A 155 -13.01 15.47 -3.96
C SER A 155 -12.67 14.58 -2.76
N VAL A 156 -11.43 14.11 -2.67
CA VAL A 156 -10.95 13.35 -1.50
C VAL A 156 -10.94 14.21 -0.24
N ALA A 157 -10.32 15.39 -0.29
CA ALA A 157 -10.29 16.30 0.86
C ALA A 157 -11.71 16.75 1.25
N ALA A 158 -12.57 17.01 0.28
CA ALA A 158 -13.96 17.32 0.51
C ALA A 158 -14.72 16.16 1.19
N ALA A 159 -14.55 14.92 0.72
CA ALA A 159 -15.18 13.73 1.31
C ALA A 159 -14.79 13.55 2.79
N PHE A 160 -13.49 13.66 3.12
CA PHE A 160 -13.04 13.58 4.51
C PHE A 160 -13.60 14.71 5.37
N ALA A 161 -13.59 15.96 4.87
CA ALA A 161 -14.13 17.09 5.59
C ALA A 161 -15.63 16.93 5.87
N ARG A 162 -16.42 16.48 4.90
CA ARG A 162 -17.86 16.23 5.07
C ARG A 162 -18.14 15.06 6.01
N ALA A 163 -17.27 14.05 6.03
CA ALA A 163 -17.36 12.94 6.98
C ALA A 163 -16.92 13.33 8.41
N GLY A 164 -16.39 14.54 8.62
CA GLY A 164 -15.82 14.97 9.91
C GLY A 164 -14.52 14.25 10.27
N LEU A 165 -13.73 13.85 9.29
CA LEU A 165 -12.52 13.05 9.47
C LEU A 165 -11.27 13.82 9.00
N SER A 166 -10.14 13.61 9.71
CA SER A 166 -8.83 13.95 9.16
C SER A 166 -8.45 12.96 8.05
N TRP A 167 -7.76 13.44 7.03
CA TRP A 167 -7.20 12.61 5.96
C TRP A 167 -5.69 12.37 6.09
N ASP A 168 -5.11 12.76 7.24
CA ASP A 168 -3.71 12.47 7.54
C ASP A 168 -3.45 10.96 7.49
N GLY A 169 -2.39 10.58 6.79
CA GLY A 169 -2.03 9.18 6.60
C GLY A 169 -3.02 8.37 5.75
N ALA A 170 -4.00 9.00 5.11
CA ALA A 170 -4.89 8.31 4.19
C ALA A 170 -4.19 8.03 2.86
N ALA A 171 -4.33 6.81 2.37
CA ALA A 171 -3.97 6.50 0.99
C ALA A 171 -5.09 6.91 0.05
N VAL A 172 -4.72 7.42 -1.12
CA VAL A 172 -5.66 7.76 -2.18
C VAL A 172 -5.40 6.83 -3.36
N VAL A 173 -6.42 6.10 -3.77
CA VAL A 173 -6.38 5.18 -4.91
C VAL A 173 -7.47 5.52 -5.91
N SER A 174 -7.22 5.22 -7.18
CA SER A 174 -8.21 5.44 -8.23
C SER A 174 -8.58 4.10 -8.86
N ALA A 175 -9.87 3.81 -8.90
CA ALA A 175 -10.44 2.70 -9.65
C ALA A 175 -10.74 3.10 -11.11
N HIS A 176 -10.58 4.37 -11.47
CA HIS A 176 -10.90 4.87 -12.81
C HIS A 176 -9.92 4.36 -13.86
N GLY A 177 -10.40 3.54 -14.79
CA GLY A 177 -9.60 2.94 -15.86
C GLY A 177 -8.50 1.99 -15.38
N ARG A 178 -8.69 1.36 -14.20
CA ARG A 178 -7.78 0.42 -13.58
C ARG A 178 -8.51 -0.83 -13.09
N ASP A 179 -7.77 -1.87 -12.79
CA ASP A 179 -8.30 -3.05 -12.11
C ASP A 179 -8.80 -2.67 -10.70
N VAL A 180 -10.07 -2.91 -10.43
CA VAL A 180 -10.71 -2.67 -9.12
C VAL A 180 -10.03 -3.43 -7.99
N ARG A 181 -9.35 -4.55 -8.30
CA ARG A 181 -8.60 -5.35 -7.33
C ARG A 181 -7.51 -4.54 -6.62
N GLU A 182 -6.83 -3.62 -7.31
CA GLU A 182 -5.81 -2.77 -6.69
C GLU A 182 -6.43 -1.88 -5.60
N ALA A 183 -7.59 -1.27 -5.88
CA ALA A 183 -8.31 -0.44 -4.92
C ALA A 183 -8.85 -1.28 -3.75
N LEU A 184 -9.44 -2.45 -4.04
CA LEU A 184 -9.90 -3.39 -3.02
C LEU A 184 -8.76 -3.82 -2.09
N ASN A 185 -7.62 -4.21 -2.65
CA ASN A 185 -6.50 -4.67 -1.85
C ASN A 185 -5.88 -3.53 -1.03
N ALA A 186 -5.90 -2.28 -1.52
CA ALA A 186 -5.54 -1.12 -0.71
C ALA A 186 -6.50 -0.94 0.49
N CYS A 187 -7.82 -1.03 0.24
CA CYS A 187 -8.83 -0.94 1.30
C CYS A 187 -8.72 -2.08 2.33
N ARG A 188 -8.26 -3.27 1.92
CA ARG A 188 -8.04 -4.42 2.79
C ARG A 188 -6.78 -4.29 3.64
N ALA A 189 -5.73 -3.65 3.10
CA ALA A 189 -4.41 -3.56 3.72
C ALA A 189 -4.27 -2.35 4.66
N LEU A 190 -4.85 -1.21 4.29
CA LEU A 190 -4.57 0.06 4.95
C LEU A 190 -5.71 0.52 5.85
N PRO A 191 -5.39 1.20 6.95
CA PRO A 191 -6.41 1.64 7.92
C PRO A 191 -7.33 2.73 7.38
N ARG A 192 -6.89 3.51 6.39
CA ARG A 192 -7.65 4.64 5.84
C ARG A 192 -7.33 4.81 4.36
N VAL A 193 -8.34 4.63 3.52
CA VAL A 193 -8.21 4.73 2.06
C VAL A 193 -9.37 5.54 1.50
N ALA A 194 -9.06 6.48 0.61
CA ALA A 194 -10.04 7.11 -0.27
C ALA A 194 -9.94 6.49 -1.66
N VAL A 195 -11.07 6.07 -2.20
CA VAL A 195 -11.18 5.52 -3.55
C VAL A 195 -11.92 6.49 -4.44
N LEU A 196 -11.25 6.95 -5.50
CA LEU A 196 -11.91 7.62 -6.61
C LEU A 196 -12.59 6.55 -7.47
N THR A 197 -13.89 6.47 -7.38
CA THR A 197 -14.72 5.44 -8.00
C THR A 197 -14.91 5.67 -9.50
N ALA A 198 -15.38 4.64 -10.18
CA ALA A 198 -15.71 4.67 -11.61
C ALA A 198 -16.90 3.75 -11.89
N PRO A 199 -17.58 3.88 -13.02
CA PRO A 199 -18.60 2.92 -13.44
C PRO A 199 -18.07 1.48 -13.42
N GLY A 200 -18.79 0.55 -12.76
CA GLY A 200 -18.37 -0.84 -12.54
C GLY A 200 -17.29 -1.02 -11.46
N ALA A 201 -16.88 0.04 -10.79
CA ALA A 201 -15.96 0.04 -9.64
C ALA A 201 -16.42 1.09 -8.61
N GLY A 202 -17.69 1.13 -8.36
CA GLY A 202 -18.37 2.02 -7.41
C GLY A 202 -18.47 1.43 -6.00
N ALA A 203 -19.29 2.07 -5.18
CA ALA A 203 -19.45 1.70 -3.78
C ALA A 203 -20.06 0.29 -3.61
N ALA A 204 -20.93 -0.14 -4.53
CA ALA A 204 -21.53 -1.47 -4.49
C ALA A 204 -20.50 -2.58 -4.76
N GLU A 205 -19.71 -2.46 -5.81
CA GLU A 205 -18.67 -3.43 -6.17
C GLU A 205 -17.55 -3.47 -5.13
N LEU A 206 -17.16 -2.30 -4.62
CA LEU A 206 -16.16 -2.22 -3.56
C LEU A 206 -16.70 -2.82 -2.24
N GLY A 207 -17.96 -2.57 -1.90
CA GLY A 207 -18.64 -3.19 -0.76
C GLY A 207 -18.66 -4.72 -0.86
N ALA A 208 -19.07 -5.26 -2.00
CA ALA A 208 -19.08 -6.69 -2.27
C ALA A 208 -17.66 -7.30 -2.15
N GLY A 209 -16.67 -6.64 -2.73
CA GLY A 209 -15.28 -7.08 -2.66
C GLY A 209 -14.65 -6.99 -1.26
N LEU A 210 -15.20 -6.19 -0.36
CA LEU A 210 -14.77 -6.07 1.04
C LEU A 210 -15.50 -7.04 1.98
N ALA A 211 -16.34 -7.94 1.47
CA ALA A 211 -17.01 -8.95 2.28
C ALA A 211 -15.98 -9.77 3.10
N GLY A 212 -16.24 -9.90 4.40
CA GLY A 212 -15.36 -10.59 5.35
C GLY A 212 -14.17 -9.76 5.85
N TRP A 213 -14.05 -8.49 5.46
CA TRP A 213 -13.17 -7.51 6.11
C TRP A 213 -13.99 -6.59 7.01
N SER A 214 -13.49 -6.37 8.23
CA SER A 214 -14.09 -5.41 9.14
C SER A 214 -13.74 -4.00 8.68
N ARG A 215 -14.67 -3.33 7.98
CA ARG A 215 -14.51 -1.96 7.46
C ARG A 215 -15.76 -1.15 7.75
N ARG A 216 -15.57 0.14 8.01
CA ARG A 216 -16.62 1.15 7.89
C ARG A 216 -16.40 1.91 6.60
N LEU A 217 -17.46 2.16 5.89
CA LEU A 217 -17.41 2.87 4.62
C LEU A 217 -18.14 4.21 4.74
N VAL A 218 -17.66 5.20 4.00
CA VAL A 218 -18.39 6.45 3.77
C VAL A 218 -18.50 6.62 2.26
N VAL A 219 -19.72 6.75 1.77
CA VAL A 219 -19.98 7.09 0.37
C VAL A 219 -20.34 8.57 0.31
N ALA A 220 -19.54 9.34 -0.39
CA ALA A 220 -19.72 10.78 -0.57
C ALA A 220 -20.11 11.06 -2.02
N GLU A 221 -21.40 11.31 -2.25
CA GLU A 221 -22.01 11.49 -3.56
C GLU A 221 -22.17 12.98 -3.86
N HIS A 222 -22.02 13.38 -5.10
CA HIS A 222 -22.28 14.74 -5.62
C HIS A 222 -21.68 15.87 -4.79
N LEU A 223 -20.47 15.66 -4.26
CA LEU A 223 -19.79 16.62 -3.38
C LEU A 223 -19.79 18.05 -3.96
N GLY A 224 -20.23 19.02 -3.15
CA GLY A 224 -20.28 20.44 -3.52
C GLY A 224 -21.48 20.84 -4.36
N THR A 225 -22.49 19.99 -4.51
CA THR A 225 -23.77 20.31 -5.18
C THR A 225 -24.94 20.26 -4.20
N ASP A 226 -26.11 20.76 -4.60
CA ASP A 226 -27.35 20.65 -3.79
C ASP A 226 -27.81 19.20 -3.58
N ALA A 227 -27.29 18.26 -4.40
CA ALA A 227 -27.55 16.83 -4.29
C ALA A 227 -26.48 16.10 -3.44
N GLU A 228 -25.61 16.84 -2.74
CA GLU A 228 -24.57 16.25 -1.88
C GLU A 228 -25.18 15.32 -0.83
N ARG A 229 -24.65 14.08 -0.76
CA ARG A 229 -25.07 13.08 0.21
C ARG A 229 -23.87 12.35 0.79
N ILE A 230 -23.80 12.28 2.12
CA ILE A 230 -22.75 11.57 2.85
C ILE A 230 -23.39 10.42 3.60
N THR A 231 -23.08 9.20 3.21
CA THR A 231 -23.69 7.99 3.80
C THR A 231 -22.61 7.14 4.46
N TRP A 232 -22.75 6.95 5.78
CA TRP A 232 -21.98 5.97 6.53
C TRP A 232 -22.62 4.60 6.39
N THR A 233 -21.82 3.59 6.07
CA THR A 233 -22.34 2.26 5.74
C THR A 233 -21.32 1.16 6.09
N THR A 234 -21.74 -0.08 5.95
CA THR A 234 -20.90 -1.27 6.05
C THR A 234 -20.63 -1.84 4.64
N PRO A 235 -19.64 -2.73 4.46
CA PRO A 235 -19.45 -3.41 3.18
C PRO A 235 -20.70 -4.12 2.65
N ALA A 236 -21.46 -4.78 3.52
CA ALA A 236 -22.67 -5.51 3.11
C ALA A 236 -23.79 -4.56 2.67
N GLU A 237 -24.04 -3.48 3.42
CA GLU A 237 -25.03 -2.47 3.07
C GLU A 237 -24.62 -1.72 1.80
N ALA A 238 -23.32 -1.40 1.64
CA ALA A 238 -22.83 -0.77 0.42
C ALA A 238 -23.04 -1.65 -0.81
N ALA A 239 -22.80 -2.96 -0.67
CA ALA A 239 -23.01 -3.94 -1.74
C ALA A 239 -24.47 -4.07 -2.17
N ALA A 240 -25.41 -3.90 -1.24
CA ALA A 240 -26.85 -3.96 -1.49
C ALA A 240 -27.45 -2.61 -1.90
N GLY A 241 -26.69 -1.51 -1.74
CA GLY A 241 -27.16 -0.15 -1.97
C GLY A 241 -27.11 0.27 -3.44
N SER A 242 -27.87 1.33 -3.74
CA SER A 242 -27.80 2.03 -5.03
C SER A 242 -27.09 3.37 -4.81
N TRP A 243 -26.07 3.64 -5.60
CA TRP A 243 -25.20 4.80 -5.48
C TRP A 243 -25.18 5.58 -6.80
N THR A 244 -25.13 6.89 -6.69
CA THR A 244 -25.11 7.77 -7.86
C THR A 244 -23.71 8.34 -8.13
N ASP A 245 -23.36 8.44 -9.40
CA ASP A 245 -22.09 9.05 -9.81
C ASP A 245 -22.23 10.58 -10.00
N PRO A 246 -21.18 11.34 -9.71
CA PRO A 246 -19.88 10.93 -9.19
C PRO A 246 -19.88 10.76 -7.65
N HIS A 247 -19.16 9.77 -7.15
CA HIS A 247 -18.96 9.61 -5.73
C HIS A 247 -17.52 9.22 -5.34
N VAL A 248 -17.14 9.44 -4.09
CA VAL A 248 -15.89 9.00 -3.48
C VAL A 248 -16.22 8.01 -2.38
N LEU A 249 -15.51 6.90 -2.30
CA LEU A 249 -15.63 5.94 -1.21
C LEU A 249 -14.45 6.14 -0.23
N LEU A 250 -14.75 6.29 1.06
CA LEU A 250 -13.77 6.17 2.13
C LEU A 250 -13.90 4.81 2.78
N SER A 251 -12.78 4.07 2.88
CA SER A 251 -12.69 2.79 3.60
C SER A 251 -11.84 3.00 4.86
N LEU A 252 -12.42 2.64 6.01
CA LEU A 252 -11.84 2.88 7.33
C LEU A 252 -11.73 1.55 8.08
N ALA A 253 -10.56 1.23 8.62
CA ALA A 253 -10.39 0.12 9.54
C ALA A 253 -11.18 0.37 10.84
N PRO A 254 -11.60 -0.69 11.57
CA PRO A 254 -12.23 -0.54 12.86
C PRO A 254 -11.31 0.15 13.85
N GLY A 255 -11.85 1.05 14.64
CA GLY A 255 -11.13 1.83 15.64
C GLY A 255 -11.98 3.02 16.07
N PRO A 256 -11.62 3.76 17.12
CA PRO A 256 -12.33 4.97 17.47
C PRO A 256 -12.27 5.96 16.29
N VAL A 257 -13.46 6.31 15.80
CA VAL A 257 -13.65 7.37 14.79
C VAL A 257 -13.20 8.68 15.43
N GLY A 258 -12.13 9.28 14.93
CA GLY A 258 -11.54 10.47 15.54
C GLY A 258 -10.23 10.22 16.31
N ALA A 259 -9.90 8.98 16.68
CA ALA A 259 -8.53 8.65 17.00
C ALA A 259 -7.72 8.53 15.68
N ALA A 260 -7.63 9.66 14.96
CA ALA A 260 -6.37 9.91 14.31
C ALA A 260 -5.32 9.70 15.41
N ARG A 261 -4.34 8.85 15.20
CA ARG A 261 -3.08 9.03 15.90
C ARG A 261 -2.59 10.43 15.48
N VAL A 262 -3.06 11.43 16.22
CA VAL A 262 -2.57 12.81 16.15
C VAL A 262 -1.16 12.86 16.75
N ASP A 263 -0.67 11.75 17.22
CA ASP A 263 0.71 11.62 17.60
C ASP A 263 1.53 11.36 16.34
N ASN A 264 2.21 12.41 15.89
CA ASN A 264 3.44 12.30 15.11
C ASN A 264 4.55 11.56 15.92
N GLN A 265 4.18 10.92 17.01
CA GLN A 265 4.98 9.85 17.59
C GLN A 265 4.59 8.57 16.84
N PRO A 266 5.54 7.94 16.16
CA PRO A 266 5.36 6.54 15.84
C PRO A 266 5.03 5.87 17.18
N ALA A 267 3.87 5.27 17.35
CA ALA A 267 3.72 4.20 18.32
C ALA A 267 4.91 3.31 18.07
N ALA A 268 5.78 3.14 19.10
CA ALA A 268 7.11 2.53 18.98
C ALA A 268 7.13 1.70 17.71
N ALA A 269 7.71 2.23 16.64
CA ALA A 269 7.41 1.76 15.30
C ALA A 269 7.60 0.27 15.35
N PRO A 270 6.64 -0.58 15.01
CA PRO A 270 6.87 -2.00 14.94
C PRO A 270 8.12 -2.10 14.08
N ALA A 271 9.13 -2.82 14.54
CA ALA A 271 10.47 -2.77 13.98
C ALA A 271 10.36 -2.66 12.47
N ALA A 272 10.68 -1.45 11.94
CA ALA A 272 10.45 -1.15 10.56
C ALA A 272 11.27 -2.14 9.74
N GLY A 273 10.60 -2.98 8.95
CA GLY A 273 11.30 -3.95 8.13
C GLY A 273 10.63 -5.33 8.10
N TRP A 274 11.33 -6.26 7.52
CA TRP A 274 11.00 -7.67 7.35
C TRP A 274 12.15 -8.53 7.90
N ALA A 275 11.94 -9.85 7.95
CA ALA A 275 12.86 -10.79 8.60
C ALA A 275 13.01 -10.53 10.11
N LEU A 276 11.92 -10.13 10.76
CA LEU A 276 11.89 -9.87 12.19
C LEU A 276 12.30 -11.13 12.98
N PRO A 277 12.96 -10.99 14.14
CA PRO A 277 13.33 -12.15 14.94
C PRO A 277 12.08 -12.90 15.43
N GLU A 278 12.20 -14.19 15.71
CA GLU A 278 11.06 -15.03 16.17
C GLU A 278 10.42 -14.45 17.44
N GLY A 279 11.20 -13.85 18.34
CA GLY A 279 10.70 -13.21 19.57
C GLY A 279 9.79 -11.99 19.33
N ALA A 280 9.72 -11.47 18.09
CA ALA A 280 8.74 -10.45 17.72
C ALA A 280 7.30 -11.00 17.66
N TYR A 281 7.14 -12.32 17.62
CA TYR A 281 5.87 -13.02 17.52
C TYR A 281 5.61 -13.91 18.72
N ARG A 282 4.35 -13.99 19.13
CA ARG A 282 3.91 -15.10 20.00
C ARG A 282 3.79 -16.35 19.14
N HIS A 283 4.35 -17.45 19.59
CA HIS A 283 4.26 -18.73 18.91
C HIS A 283 4.25 -19.87 19.95
N ARG A 284 3.75 -21.03 19.56
CA ARG A 284 3.75 -22.22 20.41
C ARG A 284 5.00 -23.04 20.08
N ASP A 285 5.75 -23.39 21.12
CA ASP A 285 7.01 -24.12 21.00
C ASP A 285 7.96 -23.54 19.95
N SER A 286 8.56 -24.37 19.12
CA SER A 286 9.41 -23.94 18.00
C SER A 286 8.65 -23.79 16.68
N MET A 287 7.29 -23.81 16.70
CA MET A 287 6.44 -23.78 15.51
C MET A 287 6.29 -22.36 14.97
N ILE A 288 7.35 -21.85 14.44
CA ILE A 288 7.39 -20.59 13.70
C ILE A 288 8.37 -20.70 12.55
N THR A 289 8.04 -20.15 11.41
CA THR A 289 8.98 -20.01 10.29
C THR A 289 10.16 -19.16 10.72
N LYS A 290 11.36 -19.74 10.71
CA LYS A 290 12.59 -19.08 11.14
C LYS A 290 12.84 -17.82 10.33
N ALA A 291 13.48 -16.81 10.94
CA ALA A 291 13.65 -15.51 10.34
C ALA A 291 14.33 -15.59 8.95
N GLU A 292 15.34 -16.45 8.81
CA GLU A 292 16.08 -16.63 7.55
C GLU A 292 15.18 -17.24 6.46
N VAL A 293 14.36 -18.24 6.81
CA VAL A 293 13.40 -18.87 5.88
C VAL A 293 12.30 -17.90 5.54
N ARG A 294 11.78 -17.15 6.53
CA ARG A 294 10.73 -16.15 6.34
C ARG A 294 11.19 -15.03 5.43
N ALA A 295 12.43 -14.55 5.61
CA ALA A 295 13.03 -13.55 4.75
C ALA A 295 13.03 -13.99 3.27
N LEU A 296 13.45 -15.22 3.00
CA LEU A 296 13.46 -15.78 1.64
C LEU A 296 12.03 -15.93 1.09
N VAL A 297 11.09 -16.40 1.91
CA VAL A 297 9.68 -16.58 1.53
C VAL A 297 9.03 -15.23 1.21
N VAL A 298 9.15 -14.24 2.08
CA VAL A 298 8.56 -12.92 1.89
C VAL A 298 9.17 -12.22 0.65
N ALA A 299 10.49 -12.33 0.45
CA ALA A 299 11.13 -11.82 -0.77
C ALA A 299 10.57 -12.48 -2.04
N GLY A 300 10.31 -13.78 -2.00
CA GLY A 300 9.72 -14.53 -3.12
C GLY A 300 8.25 -14.20 -3.37
N LEU A 301 7.46 -13.93 -2.34
CA LEU A 301 6.05 -13.53 -2.45
C LEU A 301 5.88 -12.14 -3.07
N ARG A 302 6.88 -11.26 -2.94
CA ARG A 302 6.88 -9.88 -3.45
C ARG A 302 5.65 -9.08 -3.00
N PRO A 303 5.37 -9.03 -1.68
CA PRO A 303 4.23 -8.28 -1.15
C PRO A 303 4.38 -6.78 -1.43
N ARG A 304 3.28 -6.12 -1.72
CA ARG A 304 3.20 -4.66 -1.91
C ARG A 304 1.76 -4.19 -1.90
N LEU A 305 1.58 -2.88 -1.78
CA LEU A 305 0.26 -2.27 -1.89
C LEU A 305 -0.44 -2.67 -3.21
N GLY A 306 -1.73 -2.98 -3.11
CA GLY A 306 -2.55 -3.43 -4.23
C GLY A 306 -2.48 -4.94 -4.50
N ARG A 307 -1.69 -5.71 -3.74
CA ARG A 307 -1.61 -7.17 -3.84
C ARG A 307 -2.30 -7.86 -2.68
N LEU A 308 -2.83 -9.05 -2.96
CA LEU A 308 -3.40 -9.96 -1.96
C LEU A 308 -2.51 -11.19 -1.82
N VAL A 309 -2.10 -11.48 -0.59
CA VAL A 309 -1.31 -12.65 -0.24
C VAL A 309 -2.15 -13.59 0.62
N TRP A 310 -2.12 -14.89 0.34
CA TRP A 310 -2.61 -15.90 1.27
C TRP A 310 -1.45 -16.53 2.04
N ASP A 311 -1.64 -16.69 3.34
CA ASP A 311 -0.78 -17.46 4.26
C ASP A 311 -1.57 -18.69 4.68
N VAL A 312 -1.32 -19.85 4.04
CA VAL A 312 -2.09 -21.08 4.22
C VAL A 312 -1.36 -22.02 5.16
N GLY A 313 -1.97 -22.34 6.28
CA GLY A 313 -1.33 -22.97 7.43
C GLY A 313 -0.48 -21.94 8.19
N ALA A 314 -1.10 -20.83 8.54
CA ALA A 314 -0.42 -19.61 8.99
C ALA A 314 0.32 -19.79 10.33
N GLY A 315 -0.11 -20.70 11.20
CA GLY A 315 0.49 -20.94 12.51
C GLY A 315 0.50 -19.68 13.36
N SER A 316 1.68 -19.09 13.57
CA SER A 316 1.81 -17.78 14.27
C SER A 316 1.41 -16.57 13.42
N GLY A 317 1.17 -16.74 12.12
CA GLY A 317 0.88 -15.69 11.18
C GLY A 317 2.10 -14.86 10.74
N SER A 318 3.30 -15.27 11.12
CA SER A 318 4.51 -14.44 10.95
C SER A 318 4.82 -14.10 9.48
N VAL A 319 4.53 -14.99 8.53
CA VAL A 319 4.73 -14.73 7.09
C VAL A 319 3.70 -13.72 6.59
N GLY A 320 2.41 -13.97 6.86
CA GLY A 320 1.34 -13.06 6.48
C GLY A 320 1.51 -11.66 7.09
N ILE A 321 1.87 -11.58 8.36
CA ILE A 321 2.08 -10.30 9.06
C ILE A 321 3.21 -9.50 8.41
N GLU A 322 4.36 -10.11 8.07
CA GLU A 322 5.43 -9.40 7.35
C GLU A 322 4.98 -8.95 5.94
N CYS A 323 4.16 -9.74 5.24
CA CYS A 323 3.55 -9.29 3.99
C CYS A 323 2.64 -8.07 4.20
N ALA A 324 1.87 -8.05 5.29
CA ALA A 324 1.01 -6.90 5.63
C ALA A 324 1.83 -5.66 6.03
N LEU A 325 2.93 -5.81 6.77
CA LEU A 325 3.87 -4.71 7.08
C LEU A 325 4.46 -4.07 5.83
N LEU A 326 4.61 -4.84 4.75
CA LEU A 326 5.05 -4.37 3.43
C LEU A 326 3.90 -3.86 2.54
N GLY A 327 2.69 -3.72 3.11
CA GLY A 327 1.54 -3.09 2.47
C GLY A 327 0.65 -4.01 1.63
N ALA A 328 0.85 -5.33 1.65
CA ALA A 328 -0.07 -6.26 1.02
C ALA A 328 -1.33 -6.48 1.86
N ALA A 329 -2.46 -6.73 1.22
CA ALA A 329 -3.61 -7.35 1.87
C ALA A 329 -3.30 -8.81 2.17
N VAL A 330 -3.79 -9.33 3.30
CA VAL A 330 -3.47 -10.70 3.72
C VAL A 330 -4.72 -11.46 4.17
N VAL A 331 -4.83 -12.70 3.70
CA VAL A 331 -5.73 -13.72 4.25
C VAL A 331 -4.88 -14.82 4.86
N ALA A 332 -5.01 -15.06 6.15
CA ALA A 332 -4.39 -16.15 6.87
C ALA A 332 -5.40 -17.28 7.08
N VAL A 333 -5.11 -18.47 6.59
CA VAL A 333 -5.94 -19.66 6.77
C VAL A 333 -5.29 -20.59 7.80
N GLU A 334 -5.98 -20.87 8.90
CA GLU A 334 -5.45 -21.70 9.97
C GLU A 334 -6.55 -22.56 10.58
N ARG A 335 -6.25 -23.84 10.79
CA ARG A 335 -7.21 -24.82 11.33
C ARG A 335 -7.22 -24.92 12.85
N ASP A 336 -6.08 -24.65 13.48
CA ASP A 336 -5.93 -24.75 14.93
C ASP A 336 -6.45 -23.46 15.60
N PRO A 337 -7.52 -23.55 16.43
CA PRO A 337 -8.07 -22.37 17.09
C PRO A 337 -7.04 -21.60 17.93
N ALA A 338 -6.13 -22.29 18.61
CA ALA A 338 -5.09 -21.64 19.39
C ALA A 338 -4.09 -20.87 18.50
N ALA A 339 -3.81 -21.37 17.31
CA ALA A 339 -2.98 -20.67 16.33
C ALA A 339 -3.74 -19.48 15.69
N VAL A 340 -5.06 -19.60 15.48
CA VAL A 340 -5.91 -18.47 15.05
C VAL A 340 -5.79 -17.30 16.03
N ASP A 341 -5.85 -17.57 17.35
CA ASP A 341 -5.68 -16.53 18.39
C ASP A 341 -4.27 -15.92 18.35
N LEU A 342 -3.25 -16.73 18.04
CA LEU A 342 -1.88 -16.21 17.85
C LEU A 342 -1.79 -15.25 16.66
N VAL A 343 -2.42 -15.59 15.52
CA VAL A 343 -2.44 -14.70 14.35
C VAL A 343 -3.08 -13.37 14.70
N HIS A 344 -4.27 -13.37 15.34
CA HIS A 344 -4.95 -12.15 15.77
C HIS A 344 -4.10 -11.32 16.73
N GLY A 345 -3.53 -11.95 17.77
CA GLY A 345 -2.70 -11.28 18.75
C GLY A 345 -1.43 -10.70 18.15
N ASN A 346 -0.77 -11.42 17.24
CA ASN A 346 0.42 -10.94 16.55
C ASN A 346 0.09 -9.83 15.55
N ALA A 347 -0.99 -9.94 14.77
CA ALA A 347 -1.43 -8.89 13.86
C ALA A 347 -1.71 -7.57 14.61
N ALA A 348 -2.44 -7.65 15.74
CA ALA A 348 -2.71 -6.51 16.59
C ALA A 348 -1.42 -5.90 17.18
N ARG A 349 -0.48 -6.74 17.63
CA ARG A 349 0.83 -6.28 18.15
C ARG A 349 1.65 -5.52 17.11
N HIS A 350 1.59 -5.94 15.85
CA HIS A 350 2.30 -5.30 14.75
C HIS A 350 1.49 -4.18 14.07
N GLY A 351 0.26 -3.91 14.52
CA GLY A 351 -0.58 -2.85 13.99
C GLY A 351 -1.00 -3.05 12.54
N VAL A 352 -1.10 -4.30 12.09
CA VAL A 352 -1.54 -4.67 10.74
C VAL A 352 -2.89 -5.36 10.76
N ASP A 353 -3.61 -5.27 9.64
CA ASP A 353 -4.87 -5.96 9.42
C ASP A 353 -4.65 -7.24 8.61
N VAL A 354 -5.05 -8.36 9.19
CA VAL A 354 -4.99 -9.68 8.56
C VAL A 354 -6.36 -10.34 8.69
N ARG A 355 -6.99 -10.67 7.59
CA ARG A 355 -8.21 -11.47 7.61
C ARG A 355 -7.86 -12.90 7.97
N VAL A 356 -8.25 -13.36 9.16
CA VAL A 356 -8.06 -14.74 9.58
C VAL A 356 -9.28 -15.56 9.21
N VAL A 357 -9.05 -16.71 8.59
CA VAL A 357 -10.09 -17.67 8.19
C VAL A 357 -9.83 -18.97 8.94
N PRO A 358 -10.59 -19.22 10.04
CA PRO A 358 -10.49 -20.47 10.77
C PRO A 358 -10.98 -21.63 9.89
N GLY A 359 -10.17 -22.67 9.76
CA GLY A 359 -10.56 -23.86 9.01
C GLY A 359 -9.41 -24.58 8.32
N ALA A 360 -9.69 -25.80 7.90
CA ALA A 360 -8.71 -26.65 7.23
C ALA A 360 -8.74 -26.41 5.71
N ALA A 361 -7.61 -26.05 5.13
CA ALA A 361 -7.44 -26.08 3.67
C ALA A 361 -7.44 -27.54 3.16
N PRO A 362 -8.03 -27.84 1.97
CA PRO A 362 -8.46 -26.86 0.98
C PRO A 362 -9.87 -26.27 1.19
N ALA A 363 -10.76 -26.86 1.98
CA ALA A 363 -12.15 -26.40 2.10
C ALA A 363 -12.25 -24.93 2.56
N ALA A 364 -11.35 -24.49 3.46
CA ALA A 364 -11.32 -23.11 3.94
C ALA A 364 -10.84 -22.09 2.87
N LEU A 365 -10.42 -22.56 1.68
CA LEU A 365 -10.08 -21.69 0.55
C LEU A 365 -11.30 -21.29 -0.29
N ASP A 366 -12.43 -21.96 -0.10
CA ASP A 366 -13.65 -21.71 -0.86
C ASP A 366 -14.21 -20.32 -0.52
N GLY A 367 -14.67 -19.60 -1.55
CA GLY A 367 -15.21 -18.25 -1.40
C GLY A 367 -14.20 -17.16 -1.04
N LEU A 368 -12.90 -17.49 -0.95
CA LEU A 368 -11.87 -16.46 -0.80
C LEU A 368 -11.61 -15.74 -2.13
N PRO A 369 -11.32 -14.43 -2.09
CA PRO A 369 -10.89 -13.72 -3.28
C PRO A 369 -9.54 -14.25 -3.77
N ASP A 370 -9.32 -14.28 -5.09
CA ASP A 370 -8.10 -14.80 -5.68
C ASP A 370 -6.86 -14.02 -5.22
N ALA A 371 -5.86 -14.75 -4.75
CA ALA A 371 -4.59 -14.19 -4.32
C ALA A 371 -3.65 -13.92 -5.51
N ASP A 372 -2.79 -12.92 -5.35
CA ASP A 372 -1.68 -12.67 -6.29
C ASP A 372 -0.50 -13.61 -5.98
N ALA A 373 -0.28 -13.90 -4.68
CA ALA A 373 0.75 -14.81 -4.22
C ALA A 373 0.26 -15.63 -3.02
N VAL A 374 0.75 -16.86 -2.90
CA VAL A 374 0.36 -17.76 -1.80
C VAL A 374 1.59 -18.38 -1.17
N PHE A 375 1.66 -18.34 0.15
CA PHE A 375 2.55 -19.17 0.93
C PHE A 375 1.79 -20.39 1.47
N VAL A 376 2.36 -21.58 1.32
CA VAL A 376 1.82 -22.82 1.86
C VAL A 376 2.78 -23.33 2.94
N GLY A 377 2.42 -23.09 4.19
CA GLY A 377 3.18 -23.52 5.38
C GLY A 377 2.85 -24.93 5.84
N GLY A 378 1.78 -25.56 5.30
CA GLY A 378 1.34 -26.89 5.71
C GLY A 378 0.28 -27.48 4.78
N GLY A 379 -0.21 -28.72 5.11
CA GLY A 379 -1.32 -29.36 4.39
C GLY A 379 -0.92 -30.26 3.22
N GLY A 380 0.35 -30.32 2.85
CA GLY A 380 0.88 -31.23 1.84
C GLY A 380 0.41 -30.99 0.41
N THR A 381 0.58 -32.00 -0.44
CA THR A 381 0.30 -31.89 -1.89
C THR A 381 -1.17 -31.62 -2.22
N ARG A 382 -2.10 -32.08 -1.39
CA ARG A 382 -3.54 -31.84 -1.56
C ARG A 382 -3.88 -30.34 -1.46
N VAL A 383 -3.36 -29.66 -0.43
CA VAL A 383 -3.55 -28.23 -0.26
C VAL A 383 -2.83 -27.45 -1.36
N LEU A 384 -1.60 -27.86 -1.68
CA LEU A 384 -0.82 -27.24 -2.74
C LEU A 384 -1.53 -27.32 -4.11
N GLY A 385 -2.12 -28.47 -4.42
CA GLY A 385 -2.91 -28.65 -5.65
C GLY A 385 -4.13 -27.73 -5.71
N ALA A 386 -4.86 -27.61 -4.61
CA ALA A 386 -6.01 -26.69 -4.53
C ALA A 386 -5.60 -25.22 -4.67
N VAL A 387 -4.48 -24.82 -4.09
CA VAL A 387 -3.89 -23.50 -4.26
C VAL A 387 -3.47 -23.27 -5.72
N ALA A 388 -2.76 -24.22 -6.32
CA ALA A 388 -2.30 -24.12 -7.69
C ALA A 388 -3.46 -24.03 -8.70
N ALA A 389 -4.60 -24.70 -8.44
CA ALA A 389 -5.80 -24.61 -9.26
C ALA A 389 -6.43 -23.19 -9.28
N ARG A 390 -6.20 -22.37 -8.25
CA ARG A 390 -6.62 -20.95 -8.22
C ARG A 390 -5.68 -20.03 -9.02
N ARG A 391 -4.60 -20.58 -9.56
CA ARG A 391 -3.65 -19.92 -10.46
C ARG A 391 -3.09 -18.58 -9.95
N PRO A 392 -2.67 -18.45 -8.66
CA PRO A 392 -1.94 -17.26 -8.24
C PRO A 392 -0.66 -17.12 -9.05
N ALA A 393 -0.22 -15.88 -9.30
CA ALA A 393 1.01 -15.65 -10.07
C ALA A 393 2.25 -16.28 -9.41
N ARG A 394 2.20 -16.46 -8.07
CA ARG A 394 3.30 -17.03 -7.27
C ARG A 394 2.79 -17.97 -6.20
N VAL A 395 3.49 -19.10 -6.05
CA VAL A 395 3.26 -20.04 -4.95
C VAL A 395 4.61 -20.37 -4.31
N LEU A 396 4.71 -20.19 -2.99
CA LEU A 396 5.88 -20.58 -2.23
C LEU A 396 5.51 -21.65 -1.21
N VAL A 397 6.39 -22.65 -1.06
CA VAL A 397 6.22 -23.75 -0.11
C VAL A 397 7.52 -23.94 0.65
N ALA A 398 7.45 -24.01 1.98
CA ALA A 398 8.59 -24.33 2.83
C ALA A 398 8.49 -25.78 3.33
N LEU A 399 9.50 -26.58 3.08
CA LEU A 399 9.52 -28.02 3.33
C LEU A 399 10.75 -28.40 4.15
N ALA A 400 10.53 -28.89 5.36
CA ALA A 400 11.59 -29.49 6.20
C ALA A 400 11.84 -30.96 5.86
N ALA A 401 10.84 -31.67 5.33
CA ALA A 401 10.92 -33.07 4.95
C ALA A 401 11.29 -33.22 3.47
N LEU A 402 12.44 -33.79 3.19
CA LEU A 402 13.01 -33.90 1.82
C LEU A 402 12.18 -34.78 0.89
N ASP A 403 11.53 -35.82 1.42
CA ASP A 403 10.62 -36.71 0.68
C ASP A 403 9.39 -36.00 0.10
N ARG A 404 9.06 -34.82 0.63
CA ARG A 404 7.95 -33.98 0.15
C ARG A 404 8.33 -33.03 -0.95
N VAL A 405 9.62 -32.81 -1.22
CA VAL A 405 10.11 -31.83 -2.18
C VAL A 405 9.72 -32.22 -3.61
N ALA A 406 10.03 -33.44 -4.03
CA ALA A 406 9.71 -33.90 -5.38
C ALA A 406 8.18 -33.92 -5.66
N PRO A 407 7.33 -34.49 -4.79
CA PRO A 407 5.88 -34.43 -4.96
C PRO A 407 5.32 -33.00 -5.05
N ALA A 408 5.80 -32.07 -4.21
CA ALA A 408 5.35 -30.68 -4.24
C ALA A 408 5.74 -29.98 -5.54
N ARG A 409 6.99 -30.18 -6.00
CA ARG A 409 7.46 -29.66 -7.29
C ARG A 409 6.61 -30.17 -8.44
N ASP A 410 6.29 -31.47 -8.44
CA ASP A 410 5.57 -32.11 -9.54
C ASP A 410 4.10 -31.62 -9.61
N VAL A 411 3.46 -31.37 -8.45
CA VAL A 411 2.13 -30.73 -8.38
C VAL A 411 2.14 -29.33 -9.02
N LEU A 412 3.14 -28.51 -8.68
CA LEU A 412 3.24 -27.15 -9.25
C LEU A 412 3.52 -27.20 -10.76
N ARG A 413 4.42 -28.06 -11.21
CA ARG A 413 4.72 -28.22 -12.64
C ARG A 413 3.52 -28.72 -13.43
N ALA A 414 2.78 -29.68 -12.91
CA ALA A 414 1.55 -30.19 -13.51
C ALA A 414 0.49 -29.09 -13.66
N ALA A 415 0.49 -28.10 -12.77
CA ALA A 415 -0.38 -26.92 -12.84
C ALA A 415 0.16 -25.79 -13.74
N GLY A 416 1.30 -26.00 -14.42
CA GLY A 416 1.87 -25.06 -15.38
C GLY A 416 2.84 -24.03 -14.80
N TYR A 417 3.30 -24.21 -13.54
CA TYR A 417 4.28 -23.32 -12.94
C TYR A 417 5.71 -23.65 -13.38
N THR A 418 6.51 -22.63 -13.63
CA THR A 418 7.97 -22.75 -13.60
C THR A 418 8.40 -22.84 -12.14
N VAL A 419 9.10 -23.92 -11.77
CA VAL A 419 9.43 -24.19 -10.36
C VAL A 419 10.94 -24.15 -10.14
N ASN A 420 11.35 -23.30 -9.22
CA ASN A 420 12.69 -23.21 -8.68
C ASN A 420 12.70 -23.66 -7.20
N GLY A 421 13.85 -24.10 -6.71
CA GLY A 421 14.00 -24.52 -5.32
C GLY A 421 15.34 -24.11 -4.75
N VAL A 422 15.35 -23.70 -3.49
CA VAL A 422 16.57 -23.36 -2.73
C VAL A 422 16.53 -24.11 -1.41
N GLN A 423 17.62 -24.80 -1.06
CA GLN A 423 17.83 -25.30 0.28
C GLN A 423 18.49 -24.19 1.11
N LEU A 424 17.87 -23.83 2.22
CA LEU A 424 18.44 -22.92 3.20
C LEU A 424 18.94 -23.72 4.41
N SER A 425 20.21 -23.53 4.73
CA SER A 425 20.86 -24.04 5.95
C SER A 425 21.45 -22.85 6.69
N ALA A 426 21.10 -22.68 7.95
CA ALA A 426 21.61 -21.60 8.78
C ALA A 426 22.20 -22.15 10.07
N ALA A 427 23.21 -21.47 10.60
CA ALA A 427 23.75 -21.72 11.92
C ALA A 427 23.94 -20.38 12.63
N ARG A 428 23.45 -20.31 13.86
CA ARG A 428 23.50 -19.10 14.70
C ARG A 428 24.60 -19.20 15.72
N LEU A 429 25.20 -18.07 16.07
CA LEU A 429 26.13 -18.04 17.21
C LEU A 429 25.35 -18.32 18.49
N ALA A 430 25.91 -19.17 19.32
CA ALA A 430 25.39 -19.50 20.66
C ALA A 430 26.53 -19.53 21.65
N ASP A 431 26.29 -18.97 22.82
CA ASP A 431 27.28 -18.96 23.90
C ASP A 431 27.46 -20.35 24.50
N LEU A 432 28.68 -20.63 24.93
CA LEU A 432 29.06 -21.78 25.72
C LEU A 432 29.54 -21.35 27.12
N PRO A 433 29.47 -22.22 28.11
CA PRO A 433 30.10 -21.97 29.39
C PRO A 433 31.58 -21.62 29.23
N GLY A 434 32.04 -20.61 29.96
CA GLY A 434 33.45 -20.16 29.90
C GLY A 434 33.74 -19.10 28.86
N GLY A 435 32.70 -18.51 28.23
CA GLY A 435 32.85 -17.37 27.29
C GLY A 435 33.22 -17.75 25.86
N SER A 436 33.26 -19.04 25.56
CA SER A 436 33.41 -19.53 24.19
C SER A 436 32.08 -19.47 23.41
N ILE A 437 32.15 -19.44 22.10
CA ILE A 437 30.99 -19.46 21.22
C ILE A 437 30.98 -20.68 20.32
N ARG A 438 29.80 -21.12 19.90
CA ARG A 438 29.64 -22.17 18.90
C ARG A 438 28.62 -21.77 17.83
N LEU A 439 28.64 -22.48 16.73
CA LEU A 439 27.54 -22.44 15.75
C LEU A 439 26.47 -23.47 16.16
N ALA A 440 25.24 -23.01 16.35
CA ALA A 440 24.07 -23.83 16.56
C ALA A 440 23.29 -23.92 15.24
N ALA A 441 23.32 -25.08 14.58
CA ALA A 441 22.61 -25.28 13.33
C ALA A 441 21.09 -25.29 13.53
N THR A 442 20.38 -24.69 12.61
CA THR A 442 18.94 -24.86 12.44
C THR A 442 18.65 -25.99 11.45
N ASN A 443 17.47 -26.60 11.54
CA ASN A 443 17.08 -27.61 10.57
C ASN A 443 17.05 -27.02 9.15
N PRO A 444 17.69 -27.65 8.16
CA PRO A 444 17.61 -27.23 6.78
C PRO A 444 16.15 -27.24 6.27
N VAL A 445 15.80 -26.27 5.46
CA VAL A 445 14.48 -26.14 4.85
C VAL A 445 14.65 -25.93 3.35
N VAL A 446 13.88 -26.65 2.54
CA VAL A 446 13.77 -26.39 1.10
C VAL A 446 12.60 -25.45 0.87
N VAL A 447 12.84 -24.34 0.21
CA VAL A 447 11.80 -23.41 -0.27
C VAL A 447 11.65 -23.62 -1.77
N LEU A 448 10.47 -24.07 -2.20
CA LEU A 448 10.08 -24.12 -3.59
C LEU A 448 9.34 -22.84 -3.96
N THR A 449 9.67 -22.26 -5.11
CA THR A 449 8.96 -21.12 -5.69
C THR A 449 8.41 -21.51 -7.05
N GLY A 450 7.09 -21.49 -7.20
CA GLY A 450 6.38 -21.63 -8.46
C GLY A 450 5.96 -20.27 -8.99
N GLU A 451 6.24 -19.99 -10.26
CA GLU A 451 5.85 -18.76 -10.94
C GLU A 451 5.06 -19.11 -12.22
N LEU A 452 3.89 -18.46 -12.40
CA LEU A 452 3.20 -18.43 -13.70
C LEU A 452 3.75 -17.25 -14.51
N LEU A 453 4.18 -17.52 -15.75
CA LEU A 453 4.65 -16.52 -16.70
C LEU A 453 3.49 -15.89 -17.46
#